data_aedaf6fe0a5adc29ab8d6931fe9614c4
#
_entry.id   aedaf6fe0a5adc29ab8d6931fe9614c4
#
_cell.length_a   1.000
_cell.length_b   1.000
_cell.length_c   1.000
_cell.angle_alpha   90.00
_cell.angle_beta   90.00
_cell.angle_gamma   90.00
#
_symmetry.space_group_name_H-M   'P 1'
#
loop_
_entity.id
_entity.type
_entity.pdbx_description
1 polymer ?
#
loop_
_entity_poly.entity_id
_entity_poly.type
_entity_poly.pdbx_seq_one_letter_code
_entity_poly.pdbx_strand_id
1 'polypeptide(L)'
;MAGTIGTNRLPKILKVSDKAQPTWASDAGRNSNSAKFTGTFVGYITDLQIDFGRTTQEEMTIIKNAIEKPNGIISNFQYRDTKTGQIRSEDFYGTVIDATYNNEKAKYQPFSVSLKGVNIRDDI
;
A
#
# COMPACT_ATOMS: atom_id res chain seq x y z
N MET A 1 8.19 -11.60 -8.35
CA MET A 1 8.36 -11.20 -6.96
C MET A 1 7.62 -9.90 -6.69
N ALA A 2 6.90 -9.84 -5.57
CA ALA A 2 6.21 -8.61 -5.17
C ALA A 2 7.22 -7.56 -4.68
N GLY A 3 6.79 -6.31 -4.62
CA GLY A 3 7.63 -5.24 -4.07
C GLY A 3 8.48 -4.50 -5.08
N THR A 4 8.01 -4.43 -6.32
CA THR A 4 8.67 -3.61 -7.34
C THR A 4 7.85 -2.36 -7.61
N ILE A 5 8.53 -1.26 -7.94
CA ILE A 5 7.91 -0.02 -8.40
C ILE A 5 8.50 0.26 -9.78
N GLY A 6 7.64 0.19 -10.81
CA GLY A 6 8.11 0.21 -12.17
C GLY A 6 9.08 -0.95 -12.40
N THR A 7 10.32 -0.64 -12.78
CA THR A 7 11.38 -1.65 -12.94
C THR A 7 12.28 -1.77 -11.71
N ASN A 8 12.06 -0.95 -10.68
CA ASN A 8 12.92 -0.89 -9.52
C ASN A 8 12.37 -1.75 -8.39
N ARG A 9 13.21 -2.66 -7.91
CA ARG A 9 12.85 -3.52 -6.79
C ARG A 9 13.29 -2.87 -5.48
N LEU A 10 12.36 -2.78 -4.52
CA LEU A 10 12.66 -2.19 -3.22
C LEU A 10 13.47 -3.16 -2.36
N PRO A 11 14.47 -2.65 -1.62
CA PRO A 11 15.27 -3.49 -0.73
C PRO A 11 14.52 -3.80 0.57
N LYS A 12 14.89 -4.92 1.17
CA LYS A 12 14.47 -5.30 2.54
C LYS A 12 12.96 -5.48 2.74
N ILE A 13 12.20 -5.77 1.70
CA ILE A 13 10.81 -6.14 1.87
C ILE A 13 10.73 -7.52 2.50
N LEU A 14 10.06 -7.62 3.63
CA LEU A 14 9.82 -8.87 4.32
C LEU A 14 8.52 -9.51 3.87
N LYS A 15 7.46 -8.71 3.76
CA LYS A 15 6.18 -9.21 3.27
C LYS A 15 5.34 -8.06 2.73
N VAL A 16 4.45 -8.41 1.82
CA VAL A 16 3.45 -7.50 1.25
C VAL A 16 2.09 -8.14 1.48
N SER A 17 1.21 -7.43 2.16
CA SER A 17 -0.17 -7.87 2.39
C SER A 17 -1.11 -7.02 1.55
N ASP A 18 -2.03 -7.66 0.85
CA ASP A 18 -3.03 -6.95 0.05
C ASP A 18 -4.44 -7.28 0.51
N LYS A 19 -5.33 -6.33 0.37
CA LYS A 19 -6.75 -6.54 0.57
C LYS A 19 -7.54 -5.65 -0.37
N ALA A 20 -8.71 -6.14 -0.77
CA ALA A 20 -9.66 -5.36 -1.55
C ALA A 20 -10.66 -4.73 -0.58
N GLN A 21 -10.55 -3.42 -0.39
CA GLN A 21 -11.41 -2.69 0.54
C GLN A 21 -12.68 -2.26 -0.18
N PRO A 22 -13.86 -2.69 0.28
CA PRO A 22 -15.11 -2.22 -0.32
C PRO A 22 -15.29 -0.73 -0.10
N THR A 23 -15.75 -0.04 -1.14
CA THR A 23 -15.90 1.40 -1.13
C THR A 23 -17.35 1.74 -1.47
N TRP A 24 -17.91 2.66 -0.70
CA TRP A 24 -19.31 3.06 -0.79
C TRP A 24 -19.40 4.55 -1.09
N ALA A 25 -20.48 4.94 -1.72
CA ALA A 25 -20.74 6.35 -1.95
C ALA A 25 -20.94 7.10 -0.61
N SER A 26 -20.83 8.42 -0.65
CA SER A 26 -20.89 9.25 0.57
C SER A 26 -22.21 9.14 1.32
N ASP A 27 -23.28 8.67 0.66
CA ASP A 27 -24.57 8.44 1.30
C ASP A 27 -24.66 7.10 2.02
N ALA A 28 -23.60 6.29 1.99
CA ALA A 28 -23.61 4.97 2.62
C ALA A 28 -23.61 5.08 4.13
N GLY A 29 -24.33 4.18 4.76
CA GLY A 29 -24.41 4.09 6.21
C GLY A 29 -25.48 3.13 6.65
N ARG A 30 -25.70 3.06 7.97
CA ARG A 30 -26.77 2.25 8.54
C ARG A 30 -28.01 3.08 8.72
N ASN A 31 -29.14 2.50 8.38
CA ASN A 31 -30.43 3.08 8.67
C ASN A 31 -30.69 3.04 10.18
N SER A 32 -30.98 4.20 10.78
CA SER A 32 -31.16 4.32 12.22
C SER A 32 -32.40 3.56 12.74
N ASN A 33 -33.38 3.38 11.89
CA ASN A 33 -34.64 2.70 12.31
C ASN A 33 -34.55 1.17 12.24
N SER A 34 -33.74 0.65 11.34
CA SER A 34 -33.66 -0.78 11.10
C SER A 34 -32.29 -1.38 11.40
N ALA A 35 -31.29 -0.55 11.71
CA ALA A 35 -29.89 -0.95 11.85
C ALA A 35 -29.36 -1.66 10.60
N LYS A 36 -29.99 -1.45 9.47
CA LYS A 36 -29.63 -2.07 8.21
C LYS A 36 -28.70 -1.16 7.45
N PHE A 37 -27.60 -1.73 6.94
CA PHE A 37 -26.68 -0.97 6.11
C PHE A 37 -27.35 -0.63 4.79
N THR A 38 -27.30 0.66 4.43
CA THR A 38 -27.80 1.16 3.15
C THR A 38 -26.72 2.00 2.48
N GLY A 39 -26.75 2.08 1.16
CA GLY A 39 -25.82 2.90 0.41
C GLY A 39 -25.60 2.35 -0.97
N THR A 40 -24.85 3.09 -1.76
CA THR A 40 -24.50 2.71 -3.13
C THR A 40 -23.09 2.15 -3.14
N PHE A 41 -22.96 0.89 -3.52
CA PHE A 41 -21.64 0.27 -3.66
C PHE A 41 -20.92 0.85 -4.87
N VAL A 42 -19.70 1.34 -4.65
CA VAL A 42 -18.89 1.93 -5.72
C VAL A 42 -17.94 0.91 -6.32
N GLY A 43 -17.30 0.10 -5.48
CA GLY A 43 -16.34 -0.90 -5.94
C GLY A 43 -15.30 -1.20 -4.86
N TYR A 44 -14.24 -1.88 -5.27
CA TYR A 44 -13.14 -2.23 -4.38
C TYR A 44 -11.92 -1.40 -4.70
N ILE A 45 -11.19 -1.00 -3.66
CA ILE A 45 -9.90 -0.32 -3.77
C ILE A 45 -8.87 -1.19 -3.07
N THR A 46 -7.72 -1.36 -3.72
CA THR A 46 -6.64 -2.17 -3.15
C THR A 46 -5.92 -1.41 -2.04
N ASP A 47 -5.80 -2.04 -0.88
CA ASP A 47 -4.93 -1.56 0.19
C ASP A 47 -3.76 -2.51 0.33
N LEU A 48 -2.55 -1.96 0.36
CA LEU A 48 -1.34 -2.73 0.59
C LEU A 48 -0.70 -2.32 1.89
N GLN A 49 -0.15 -3.30 2.59
CA GLN A 49 0.75 -3.04 3.70
C GLN A 49 2.06 -3.75 3.42
N ILE A 50 3.15 -3.00 3.45
CA ILE A 50 4.48 -3.51 3.16
C ILE A 50 5.30 -3.43 4.44
N ASP A 51 5.81 -4.57 4.88
CA ASP A 51 6.68 -4.64 6.04
C ASP A 51 8.13 -4.72 5.58
N PHE A 52 8.94 -3.79 6.06
CA PHE A 52 10.36 -3.72 5.76
C PHE A 52 11.18 -4.16 6.97
N GLY A 53 12.32 -4.78 6.70
CA GLY A 53 13.30 -5.10 7.72
C GLY A 53 14.19 -3.91 8.05
N ARG A 54 15.28 -4.17 8.76
CA ARG A 54 16.28 -3.14 9.06
C ARG A 54 16.95 -2.68 7.78
N THR A 55 17.10 -1.37 7.62
CA THR A 55 17.66 -0.79 6.41
C THR A 55 18.85 0.10 6.72
N THR A 56 19.79 0.12 5.79
CA THR A 56 20.88 1.10 5.79
C THR A 56 20.36 2.44 5.27
N GLN A 57 21.20 3.49 5.39
CA GLN A 57 20.83 4.79 4.86
C GLN A 57 20.59 4.76 3.35
N GLU A 58 21.42 4.04 2.62
CA GLU A 58 21.25 3.91 1.17
C GLU A 58 19.92 3.24 0.82
N GLU A 59 19.58 2.17 1.53
CA GLU A 59 18.33 1.46 1.32
C GLU A 59 17.13 2.33 1.67
N MET A 60 17.20 3.05 2.78
CA MET A 60 16.13 3.96 3.19
C MET A 60 15.92 5.07 2.15
N THR A 61 17.01 5.60 1.59
CA THR A 61 16.92 6.62 0.55
C THR A 61 16.22 6.08 -0.69
N ILE A 62 16.55 4.86 -1.10
CA ILE A 62 15.89 4.21 -2.24
C ILE A 62 14.39 4.05 -1.98
N ILE A 63 14.04 3.56 -0.79
CA ILE A 63 12.64 3.33 -0.42
C ILE A 63 11.86 4.65 -0.40
N LYS A 64 12.40 5.68 0.24
CA LYS A 64 11.72 6.98 0.33
C LYS A 64 11.59 7.64 -1.04
N ASN A 65 12.61 7.57 -1.88
CA ASN A 65 12.53 8.12 -3.23
C ASN A 65 11.49 7.41 -4.08
N ALA A 66 11.26 6.14 -3.82
CA ALA A 66 10.26 5.38 -4.56
C ALA A 66 8.83 5.65 -4.06
N ILE A 67 8.65 5.97 -2.79
CA ILE A 67 7.34 6.08 -2.16
C ILE A 67 6.93 7.54 -1.97
N GLU A 68 7.83 8.39 -1.50
CA GLU A 68 7.54 9.80 -1.26
C GLU A 68 7.77 10.61 -2.54
N LYS A 69 6.85 10.46 -3.49
CA LYS A 69 6.91 11.16 -4.77
C LYS A 69 6.40 12.60 -4.64
N PRO A 70 6.89 13.53 -5.47
CA PRO A 70 6.43 14.92 -5.40
C PRO A 70 4.92 15.11 -5.61
N ASN A 71 4.30 14.25 -6.42
CA ASN A 71 2.86 14.31 -6.65
C ASN A 71 2.07 13.37 -5.73
N GLY A 72 2.76 12.64 -4.85
CA GLY A 72 2.12 11.69 -3.93
C GLY A 72 1.64 10.39 -4.57
N ILE A 73 1.92 10.19 -5.85
CA ILE A 73 1.44 9.01 -6.58
C ILE A 73 2.60 8.09 -6.92
N ILE A 74 2.45 6.81 -6.59
CA ILE A 74 3.39 5.76 -6.96
C ILE A 74 2.79 5.02 -8.14
N SER A 75 3.43 5.10 -9.29
CA SER A 75 2.92 4.49 -10.52
C SER A 75 3.46 3.09 -10.72
N ASN A 76 2.62 2.19 -11.18
CA ASN A 76 2.99 0.84 -11.60
C ASN A 76 3.68 0.03 -10.48
N PHE A 77 3.16 0.14 -9.26
CA PHE A 77 3.65 -0.70 -8.17
C PHE A 77 3.14 -2.13 -8.36
N GLN A 78 4.07 -3.08 -8.36
CA GLN A 78 3.74 -4.48 -8.58
C GLN A 78 3.63 -5.23 -7.26
N TYR A 79 2.58 -6.01 -7.14
CA TYR A 79 2.35 -6.85 -5.97
C TYR A 79 1.68 -8.16 -6.37
N ARG A 80 1.73 -9.13 -5.48
CA ARG A 80 1.06 -10.40 -5.72
C ARG A 80 -0.38 -10.31 -5.21
N ASP A 81 -1.34 -10.46 -6.12
CA ASP A 81 -2.76 -10.46 -5.77
C ASP A 81 -3.12 -11.79 -5.12
N THR A 82 -3.60 -11.76 -3.88
CA THR A 82 -3.94 -12.98 -3.16
C THR A 82 -5.14 -13.70 -3.75
N LYS A 83 -6.00 -12.99 -4.46
CA LYS A 83 -7.17 -13.61 -5.08
C LYS A 83 -6.79 -14.52 -6.25
N THR A 84 -5.86 -14.08 -7.08
CA THR A 84 -5.48 -14.81 -8.30
C THR A 84 -4.13 -15.49 -8.22
N GLY A 85 -3.27 -15.07 -7.30
CA GLY A 85 -1.89 -15.54 -7.21
C GLY A 85 -0.98 -14.95 -8.28
N GLN A 86 -1.45 -13.99 -9.04
CA GLN A 86 -0.69 -13.37 -10.12
C GLN A 86 -0.14 -12.01 -9.70
N ILE A 87 0.93 -11.58 -10.36
CA ILE A 87 1.48 -10.24 -10.15
C ILE A 87 0.56 -9.23 -10.82
N ARG A 88 0.17 -8.23 -10.06
CA ARG A 88 -0.70 -7.15 -10.51
C ARG A 88 0.03 -5.83 -10.38
N SER A 89 -0.21 -4.91 -11.28
CA SER A 89 0.38 -3.57 -11.25
C SER A 89 -0.73 -2.54 -11.11
N GLU A 90 -0.58 -1.63 -10.14
CA GLU A 90 -1.54 -0.55 -9.90
C GLU A 90 -0.81 0.71 -9.47
N ASP A 91 -1.50 1.83 -9.55
CA ASP A 91 -1.02 3.10 -9.00
C ASP A 91 -1.55 3.25 -7.58
N PHE A 92 -0.69 3.75 -6.69
CA PHE A 92 -1.03 3.92 -5.27
C PHE A 92 -0.64 5.30 -4.80
N TYR A 93 -1.26 5.74 -3.72
CA TYR A 93 -0.74 6.83 -2.91
C TYR A 93 -0.39 6.28 -1.53
N GLY A 94 0.72 6.76 -1.00
CA GLY A 94 1.27 6.22 0.22
C GLY A 94 1.00 7.09 1.43
N THR A 95 1.28 6.52 2.58
CA THR A 95 1.28 7.24 3.84
C THR A 95 2.71 7.61 4.21
N VAL A 96 2.85 8.36 5.29
CA VAL A 96 4.15 8.75 5.80
C VAL A 96 4.92 7.52 6.24
N ILE A 97 6.21 7.48 5.89
CA ILE A 97 7.14 6.47 6.39
C ILE A 97 7.65 6.94 7.76
N ASP A 98 7.31 6.18 8.80
CA ASP A 98 7.76 6.47 10.16
C ASP A 98 9.02 5.66 10.42
N ALA A 99 10.17 6.25 10.10
CA ALA A 99 11.47 5.58 10.18
C ALA A 99 12.21 6.03 11.45
N THR A 100 12.69 5.06 12.22
CA THR A 100 13.46 5.31 13.44
C THR A 100 14.88 4.78 13.28
N TYR A 101 15.85 5.64 13.47
CA TYR A 101 17.25 5.28 13.33
C TYR A 101 17.80 4.74 14.67
N ASN A 102 18.46 3.58 14.59
CA ASN A 102 19.14 2.98 15.73
C ASN A 102 20.62 3.34 15.68
N ASN A 103 21.07 4.20 16.60
CA ASN A 103 22.43 4.70 16.61
C ASN A 103 23.47 3.61 16.92
N GLU A 104 23.11 2.64 17.73
CA GLU A 104 24.04 1.57 18.08
C GLU A 104 24.35 0.67 16.89
N LYS A 105 23.33 0.36 16.08
CA LYS A 105 23.46 -0.53 14.94
C LYS A 105 23.73 0.18 13.64
N ALA A 106 23.64 1.50 13.62
CA ALA A 106 23.78 2.34 12.44
C ALA A 106 22.81 1.92 11.32
N LYS A 107 21.59 1.53 11.70
CA LYS A 107 20.54 1.11 10.77
C LYS A 107 19.19 1.59 11.25
N TYR A 108 18.25 1.68 10.33
CA TYR A 108 16.87 1.98 10.66
C TYR A 108 16.18 0.72 11.16
N GLN A 109 15.28 0.90 12.13
CA GLN A 109 14.49 -0.20 12.66
C GLN A 109 13.45 -0.66 11.63
N PRO A 110 12.93 -1.90 11.76
CA PRO A 110 11.85 -2.37 10.90
C PRO A 110 10.65 -1.42 10.95
N PHE A 111 10.00 -1.25 9.83
CA PHE A 111 8.88 -0.32 9.70
C PHE A 111 7.89 -0.87 8.67
N SER A 112 6.69 -0.28 8.66
CA SER A 112 5.63 -0.66 7.72
C SER A 112 5.17 0.57 6.96
N VAL A 113 4.74 0.33 5.71
CA VAL A 113 4.18 1.37 4.85
C VAL A 113 2.83 0.90 4.37
N SER A 114 1.84 1.79 4.42
CA SER A 114 0.51 1.52 3.88
C SER A 114 0.31 2.28 2.58
N LEU A 115 -0.16 1.58 1.56
CA LEU A 115 -0.45 2.16 0.25
C LEU A 115 -1.91 1.92 -0.08
N LYS A 116 -2.55 2.92 -0.67
CA LYS A 116 -3.94 2.82 -1.08
C LYS A 116 -4.05 3.03 -2.57
N GLY A 117 -4.85 2.18 -3.23
CA GLY A 117 -5.05 2.27 -4.68
C GLY A 117 -5.70 3.57 -5.09
N VAL A 118 -5.22 4.13 -6.20
CA VAL A 118 -5.77 5.37 -6.76
C VAL A 118 -7.08 5.08 -7.48
N ASN A 119 -7.18 3.94 -8.12
CA ASN A 119 -8.30 3.57 -8.97
C ASN A 119 -9.13 2.45 -8.38
N ILE A 120 -10.42 2.45 -8.69
CA ILE A 120 -11.32 1.37 -8.35
C ILE A 120 -10.96 0.16 -9.22
N ARG A 121 -10.94 -1.01 -8.60
CA ARG A 121 -10.64 -2.25 -9.32
C ARG A 121 -11.83 -2.65 -10.18
N ASP A 122 -11.55 -3.06 -11.40
CA ASP A 122 -12.55 -3.50 -12.37
C ASP A 122 -12.60 -5.01 -12.54
N ASP A 123 -11.75 -5.75 -11.83
CA ASP A 123 -11.60 -7.20 -11.95
C ASP A 123 -12.29 -7.98 -10.81
N ILE A 124 -13.04 -7.27 -9.99
CA ILE A 124 -13.78 -7.89 -8.88
C ILE A 124 -15.27 -7.69 -9.07
#